data_c459460b4f9eab8a195b3f0ad8bdeb0f
#
_entry.id   c459460b4f9eab8a195b3f0ad8bdeb0f
#
_cell.length_a   1.000
_cell.length_b   1.000
_cell.length_c   1.000
_cell.angle_alpha   90.00
_cell.angle_beta   90.00
_cell.angle_gamma   90.00
#
_symmetry.space_group_name_H-M   'P 1'
#
loop_
_entity.id
_entity.type
_entity.pdbx_description
1 polymer ?
#
loop_
_entity_poly.entity_id
_entity_poly.type
_entity_poly.pdbx_seq_one_letter_code
_entity_poly.pdbx_strand_id
1 'polypeptide(L)'
;MLYQLHEFQKALLQPVSSWARAASEAFINASNPASKVPGSERLAASYELLYRLGKNYKKPEFGIRAVEAHGREVAIHERTIVAKPFCNLVRFKRFSDDVETIKSLKEDPVVLVVAPMSGHHATLLRDTVRTLLQDHKVYITDWIDARNVPLEEGDFGLDDYVHYLQEFIRVIGAEDLHVISVCQPTVPTLGAISLMASAGEVTPASMIMMGGPIDARKSPTAVNNLAEQKSHEWFESHVIYNVPPNYPGGGRRVYPGFLQHTGFIAMNPQNHLQSHWDYFQDLVRGDDQDAESHIRFYDEYNAVLDLDAKFYLDTIKTVFQDYSLPNGTWEVAGELVKPQDIKKTALLTVEGELDDISGSGQTRSAHGLCAGIPKENKAHYEVAGAGHYGIFAGRRWRDKVYPKIKSFIREHQGVNKKSKARPPKLEGSESA
;
A
#
# COMPACT_ATOMS: atom_id res chain seq x y z
N MET A 1 28.36 3.38 -6.20
CA MET A 1 29.26 3.43 -5.02
C MET A 1 28.49 3.34 -3.70
N LEU A 2 27.47 4.21 -3.43
CA LEU A 2 26.72 4.19 -2.16
C LEU A 2 25.95 2.87 -1.93
N TYR A 3 25.32 2.30 -2.95
CA TYR A 3 24.60 1.03 -2.85
C TYR A 3 25.56 -0.11 -2.47
N GLN A 4 26.72 -0.20 -3.12
CA GLN A 4 27.73 -1.20 -2.80
C GLN A 4 28.31 -1.01 -1.39
N LEU A 5 28.48 0.24 -0.94
CA LEU A 5 28.90 0.53 0.43
C LEU A 5 27.86 0.07 1.45
N HIS A 6 26.58 0.31 1.17
CA HIS A 6 25.48 -0.18 2.01
C HIS A 6 25.47 -1.70 2.13
N GLU A 7 25.61 -2.43 1.01
CA GLU A 7 25.69 -3.90 1.01
C GLU A 7 26.93 -4.41 1.78
N PHE A 8 28.05 -3.73 1.63
CA PHE A 8 29.27 -4.06 2.39
C PHE A 8 29.07 -3.84 3.89
N GLN A 9 28.51 -2.70 4.31
CA GLN A 9 28.18 -2.44 5.73
C GLN A 9 27.23 -3.50 6.29
N LYS A 10 26.21 -3.87 5.52
CA LYS A 10 25.26 -4.92 5.88
C LYS A 10 25.93 -6.28 6.05
N ALA A 11 26.85 -6.64 5.16
CA ALA A 11 27.63 -7.87 5.26
C ALA A 11 28.53 -7.90 6.52
N LEU A 12 29.12 -6.75 6.90
CA LEU A 12 29.91 -6.62 8.12
C LEU A 12 29.08 -6.71 9.41
N LEU A 13 27.86 -6.17 9.39
CA LEU A 13 26.98 -6.17 10.57
C LEU A 13 26.29 -7.51 10.79
N GLN A 14 26.10 -8.32 9.76
CA GLN A 14 25.40 -9.60 9.82
C GLN A 14 25.96 -10.58 10.88
N PRO A 15 27.30 -10.81 10.98
CA PRO A 15 27.85 -11.68 12.03
C PRO A 15 27.60 -11.13 13.44
N VAL A 16 27.72 -9.81 13.63
CA VAL A 16 27.48 -9.14 14.92
C VAL A 16 26.01 -9.29 15.30
N SER A 17 25.09 -9.08 14.36
CA SER A 17 23.67 -9.26 14.55
C SER A 17 23.33 -10.72 14.92
N SER A 18 23.87 -11.69 14.22
CA SER A 18 23.65 -13.11 14.51
C SER A 18 24.17 -13.52 15.89
N TRP A 19 25.34 -12.99 16.28
CA TRP A 19 25.88 -13.18 17.63
C TRP A 19 24.99 -12.54 18.70
N ALA A 20 24.54 -11.32 18.47
CA ALA A 20 23.66 -10.61 19.41
C ALA A 20 22.33 -11.38 19.63
N ARG A 21 21.78 -11.96 18.57
CA ARG A 21 20.59 -12.84 18.69
C ARG A 21 20.86 -14.04 19.58
N ALA A 22 21.95 -14.78 19.34
CA ALA A 22 22.32 -15.93 20.16
C ALA A 22 22.57 -15.54 21.64
N ALA A 23 23.17 -14.37 21.87
CA ALA A 23 23.38 -13.83 23.21
C ALA A 23 22.03 -13.50 23.87
N SER A 24 21.11 -12.82 23.20
CA SER A 24 19.77 -12.53 23.71
C SER A 24 19.04 -13.83 24.12
N GLU A 25 19.01 -14.81 23.21
CA GLU A 25 18.38 -16.12 23.47
C GLU A 25 19.02 -16.84 24.67
N ALA A 26 20.33 -16.74 24.86
CA ALA A 26 21.02 -17.34 26.00
C ALA A 26 20.61 -16.73 27.36
N PHE A 27 20.35 -15.40 27.41
CA PHE A 27 19.91 -14.72 28.60
C PHE A 27 18.43 -14.91 28.93
N ILE A 28 17.58 -15.22 27.92
CA ILE A 28 16.14 -15.51 28.10
C ILE A 28 15.89 -16.98 28.47
N ASN A 29 16.67 -17.91 27.93
CA ASN A 29 16.43 -19.34 28.09
C ASN A 29 16.66 -19.79 29.53
N ALA A 30 15.58 -20.16 30.23
CA ALA A 30 15.62 -20.60 31.64
C ALA A 30 16.55 -21.82 31.90
N SER A 31 16.85 -22.60 30.87
CA SER A 31 17.78 -23.74 30.96
C SER A 31 19.25 -23.31 30.89
N ASN A 32 19.55 -22.07 30.53
CA ASN A 32 20.90 -21.54 30.41
C ASN A 32 21.31 -20.87 31.74
N PRO A 33 22.50 -21.15 32.29
CA PRO A 33 23.00 -20.47 33.49
C PRO A 33 23.04 -18.94 33.35
N ALA A 34 23.21 -18.41 32.16
CA ALA A 34 23.23 -16.95 31.90
C ALA A 34 21.90 -16.28 32.25
N SER A 35 20.76 -16.96 32.16
CA SER A 35 19.45 -16.41 32.51
C SER A 35 19.28 -16.18 34.04
N LYS A 36 20.15 -16.76 34.85
CA LYS A 36 20.11 -16.62 36.34
C LYS A 36 20.97 -15.46 36.85
N VAL A 37 21.70 -14.77 35.96
CA VAL A 37 22.51 -13.62 36.31
C VAL A 37 21.60 -12.43 36.64
N PRO A 38 21.81 -11.68 37.74
CA PRO A 38 21.03 -10.49 37.99
C PRO A 38 21.08 -9.51 36.82
N GLY A 39 19.93 -9.06 36.32
CA GLY A 39 19.83 -8.16 35.17
C GLY A 39 19.92 -8.87 33.82
N SER A 40 19.77 -10.19 33.76
CA SER A 40 19.72 -10.97 32.51
C SER A 40 18.68 -10.45 31.53
N GLU A 41 17.50 -9.98 32.00
CA GLU A 41 16.43 -9.41 31.18
C GLU A 41 16.91 -8.15 30.43
N ARG A 42 17.66 -7.27 31.13
CA ARG A 42 18.23 -6.05 30.52
C ARG A 42 19.31 -6.37 29.50
N LEU A 43 20.14 -7.38 29.78
CA LEU A 43 21.15 -7.83 28.81
C LEU A 43 20.50 -8.46 27.60
N ALA A 44 19.51 -9.31 27.80
CA ALA A 44 18.73 -9.92 26.71
C ALA A 44 18.08 -8.84 25.84
N ALA A 45 17.39 -7.85 26.41
CA ALA A 45 16.77 -6.74 25.71
C ALA A 45 17.79 -5.90 24.93
N SER A 46 18.98 -5.65 25.52
CA SER A 46 20.05 -4.89 24.85
C SER A 46 20.58 -5.65 23.61
N TYR A 47 20.80 -6.96 23.74
CA TYR A 47 21.24 -7.80 22.62
C TYR A 47 20.15 -7.97 21.55
N GLU A 48 18.88 -8.03 21.93
CA GLU A 48 17.76 -8.04 20.98
C GLU A 48 17.70 -6.75 20.15
N LEU A 49 17.86 -5.58 20.79
CA LEU A 49 17.97 -4.31 20.07
C LEU A 49 19.18 -4.30 19.10
N LEU A 50 20.34 -4.76 19.54
CA LEU A 50 21.54 -4.83 18.70
C LEU A 50 21.33 -5.79 17.50
N TYR A 51 20.66 -6.93 17.74
CA TYR A 51 20.26 -7.85 16.68
C TYR A 51 19.38 -7.13 15.64
N ARG A 52 18.36 -6.42 16.09
CA ARG A 52 17.40 -5.75 15.19
C ARG A 52 18.01 -4.61 14.40
N LEU A 53 19.02 -3.92 14.92
CA LEU A 53 19.76 -2.90 14.17
C LEU A 53 20.59 -3.47 13.01
N GLY A 54 21.09 -4.69 13.13
CA GLY A 54 21.90 -5.34 12.09
C GLY A 54 21.17 -6.44 11.31
N LYS A 55 19.91 -6.74 11.62
CA LYS A 55 19.09 -7.77 10.98
C LYS A 55 18.85 -7.44 9.51
N ASN A 56 18.97 -8.46 8.65
CA ASN A 56 18.54 -8.36 7.27
C ASN A 56 17.02 -8.60 7.20
N TYR A 57 16.25 -7.55 7.02
CA TYR A 57 14.81 -7.62 6.90
C TYR A 57 14.43 -8.09 5.49
N LYS A 58 13.82 -9.26 5.40
CA LYS A 58 13.24 -9.79 4.16
C LYS A 58 11.77 -9.40 4.08
N LYS A 59 11.21 -9.43 2.86
CA LYS A 59 9.77 -9.30 2.67
C LYS A 59 9.03 -10.27 3.58
N PRO A 60 8.15 -9.79 4.48
CA PRO A 60 7.32 -10.65 5.31
C PRO A 60 6.27 -11.38 4.46
N GLU A 61 5.76 -12.50 4.97
CA GLU A 61 4.57 -13.14 4.40
C GLU A 61 3.31 -12.40 4.85
N PHE A 62 2.25 -12.40 4.06
CA PHE A 62 0.94 -11.95 4.55
C PHE A 62 0.48 -12.80 5.75
N GLY A 63 0.67 -14.10 5.69
CA GLY A 63 0.47 -15.02 6.81
C GLY A 63 -0.96 -15.05 7.34
N ILE A 64 -1.95 -14.66 6.54
CA ILE A 64 -3.36 -14.65 6.90
C ILE A 64 -3.91 -16.05 6.60
N ARG A 65 -4.00 -16.89 7.63
CA ARG A 65 -4.45 -18.29 7.48
C ARG A 65 -5.94 -18.46 7.69
N ALA A 66 -6.56 -17.62 8.51
CA ALA A 66 -7.98 -17.64 8.79
C ALA A 66 -8.48 -16.25 9.19
N VAL A 67 -9.75 -15.99 8.97
CA VAL A 67 -10.48 -14.81 9.46
C VAL A 67 -11.88 -15.23 9.91
N GLU A 68 -12.49 -14.42 10.80
CA GLU A 68 -13.92 -14.54 11.09
C GLU A 68 -14.72 -13.84 9.99
N ALA A 69 -15.64 -14.58 9.33
CA ALA A 69 -16.54 -14.04 8.32
C ALA A 69 -17.93 -14.66 8.51
N HIS A 70 -18.96 -13.80 8.48
CA HIS A 70 -20.37 -14.20 8.72
C HIS A 70 -20.57 -15.03 10.02
N GLY A 71 -19.83 -14.67 11.09
CA GLY A 71 -19.90 -15.33 12.40
C GLY A 71 -19.24 -16.71 12.46
N ARG A 72 -18.41 -17.05 11.48
CA ARG A 72 -17.65 -18.32 11.44
C ARG A 72 -16.19 -18.06 11.04
N GLU A 73 -15.29 -18.91 11.55
CA GLU A 73 -13.93 -18.94 11.08
C GLU A 73 -13.86 -19.58 9.68
N VAL A 74 -13.24 -18.87 8.73
CA VAL A 74 -13.01 -19.33 7.37
C VAL A 74 -11.52 -19.37 7.06
N ALA A 75 -11.06 -20.44 6.44
CA ALA A 75 -9.68 -20.60 6.03
C ALA A 75 -9.36 -19.66 4.84
N ILE A 76 -8.12 -19.18 4.79
CA ILE A 76 -7.62 -18.31 3.73
C ILE A 76 -6.49 -18.98 2.97
N HIS A 77 -6.60 -18.96 1.64
CA HIS A 77 -5.53 -19.40 0.74
C HIS A 77 -5.11 -18.25 -0.16
N GLU A 78 -3.84 -17.91 -0.09
CA GLU A 78 -3.20 -16.92 -0.94
C GLU A 78 -2.86 -17.54 -2.30
N ARG A 79 -3.20 -16.84 -3.40
CA ARG A 79 -2.92 -17.28 -4.77
C ARG A 79 -2.52 -16.10 -5.65
N THR A 80 -1.44 -16.24 -6.37
CA THR A 80 -1.11 -15.36 -7.49
C THR A 80 -2.04 -15.68 -8.67
N ILE A 81 -2.77 -14.69 -9.16
CA ILE A 81 -3.71 -14.79 -10.28
C ILE A 81 -3.05 -14.33 -11.58
N VAL A 82 -2.27 -13.25 -11.50
CA VAL A 82 -1.45 -12.74 -12.60
C VAL A 82 -0.05 -12.51 -12.05
N ALA A 83 0.95 -12.99 -12.77
CA ALA A 83 2.35 -12.71 -12.48
C ALA A 83 2.93 -11.84 -13.60
N LYS A 84 3.44 -10.66 -13.25
CA LYS A 84 4.13 -9.74 -14.15
C LYS A 84 5.52 -9.44 -13.59
N PRO A 85 6.47 -8.98 -14.41
CA PRO A 85 7.84 -8.73 -13.95
C PRO A 85 7.94 -7.85 -12.71
N PHE A 86 7.11 -6.80 -12.60
CA PHE A 86 7.17 -5.84 -11.50
C PHE A 86 6.03 -5.96 -10.49
N CYS A 87 4.99 -6.76 -10.77
CA CYS A 87 3.85 -6.88 -9.85
C CYS A 87 3.11 -8.19 -10.01
N ASN A 88 2.76 -8.82 -8.90
CA ASN A 88 1.79 -9.90 -8.87
C ASN A 88 0.40 -9.38 -8.48
N LEU A 89 -0.64 -9.89 -9.12
CA LEU A 89 -2.01 -9.78 -8.62
C LEU A 89 -2.29 -10.98 -7.73
N VAL A 90 -2.39 -10.75 -6.42
CA VAL A 90 -2.62 -11.79 -5.42
C VAL A 90 -4.08 -11.77 -4.98
N ARG A 91 -4.69 -12.95 -4.89
CA ARG A 91 -6.04 -13.17 -4.38
C ARG A 91 -5.98 -13.95 -3.07
N PHE A 92 -6.72 -13.48 -2.06
CA PHE A 92 -6.99 -14.21 -0.82
C PHE A 92 -8.33 -14.93 -0.95
N LYS A 93 -8.30 -16.25 -1.22
CA LYS A 93 -9.50 -17.04 -1.38
C LYS A 93 -9.93 -17.61 -0.04
N ARG A 94 -11.21 -17.35 0.32
CA ARG A 94 -11.84 -17.85 1.52
C ARG A 94 -12.48 -19.23 1.28
N PHE A 95 -12.37 -20.14 2.25
CA PHE A 95 -12.92 -21.48 2.23
C PHE A 95 -13.66 -21.81 3.51
N SER A 96 -14.75 -22.53 3.38
CA SER A 96 -15.54 -23.07 4.49
C SER A 96 -16.12 -24.41 4.08
N ASP A 97 -16.38 -25.28 5.04
CA ASP A 97 -17.10 -26.55 4.84
C ASP A 97 -18.61 -26.38 5.02
N ASP A 98 -19.06 -25.23 5.54
CA ASP A 98 -20.46 -24.92 5.76
C ASP A 98 -21.13 -24.31 4.53
N VAL A 99 -22.24 -24.94 4.07
CA VAL A 99 -22.93 -24.57 2.83
C VAL A 99 -23.49 -23.14 2.87
N GLU A 100 -24.05 -22.71 4.00
CA GLU A 100 -24.63 -21.37 4.14
C GLU A 100 -23.54 -20.31 4.16
N THR A 101 -22.43 -20.58 4.84
CA THR A 101 -21.26 -19.71 4.79
C THR A 101 -20.72 -19.58 3.36
N ILE A 102 -20.61 -20.69 2.62
CA ILE A 102 -20.16 -20.68 1.22
C ILE A 102 -21.05 -19.79 0.34
N LYS A 103 -22.38 -19.83 0.53
CA LYS A 103 -23.31 -18.95 -0.20
C LYS A 103 -23.04 -17.49 0.12
N SER A 104 -22.97 -17.12 1.40
CA SER A 104 -22.68 -15.75 1.85
C SER A 104 -21.36 -15.24 1.31
N LEU A 105 -20.29 -16.05 1.38
CA LEU A 105 -18.97 -15.71 0.82
C LEU A 105 -18.99 -15.45 -0.70
N LYS A 106 -19.90 -16.11 -1.45
CA LYS A 106 -20.05 -15.89 -2.90
C LYS A 106 -20.75 -14.57 -3.24
N GLU A 107 -21.58 -14.06 -2.34
CA GLU A 107 -22.33 -12.81 -2.52
C GLU A 107 -21.52 -11.58 -2.11
N ASP A 108 -20.47 -11.75 -1.31
CA ASP A 108 -19.63 -10.66 -0.86
C ASP A 108 -19.02 -9.86 -2.00
N PRO A 109 -18.92 -8.52 -1.85
CA PRO A 109 -18.30 -7.64 -2.84
C PRO A 109 -16.85 -8.00 -3.13
N VAL A 110 -16.40 -7.64 -4.33
CA VAL A 110 -15.01 -7.83 -4.77
C VAL A 110 -14.23 -6.54 -4.58
N VAL A 111 -13.09 -6.62 -3.90
CA VAL A 111 -12.21 -5.48 -3.64
C VAL A 111 -10.82 -5.76 -4.21
N LEU A 112 -10.30 -4.80 -4.95
CA LEU A 112 -8.88 -4.70 -5.30
C LEU A 112 -8.22 -3.65 -4.40
N VAL A 113 -7.28 -4.07 -3.58
CA VAL A 113 -6.40 -3.17 -2.83
C VAL A 113 -5.17 -2.87 -3.69
N VAL A 114 -4.96 -1.61 -4.02
CA VAL A 114 -3.75 -1.17 -4.70
C VAL A 114 -2.76 -0.70 -3.65
N ALA A 115 -1.76 -1.54 -3.40
CA ALA A 115 -0.73 -1.27 -2.41
C ALA A 115 0.25 -0.18 -2.90
N PRO A 116 0.78 0.66 -2.01
CA PRO A 116 1.77 1.66 -2.38
C PRO A 116 3.05 1.03 -2.91
N MET A 117 3.59 1.61 -3.98
CA MET A 117 4.92 1.35 -4.49
C MET A 117 5.82 2.52 -4.07
N SER A 118 6.08 2.59 -2.77
CA SER A 118 6.78 3.70 -2.12
C SER A 118 7.83 3.22 -1.11
N GLY A 119 8.52 2.12 -1.43
CA GLY A 119 9.62 1.54 -0.68
C GLY A 119 9.25 0.42 0.28
N HIS A 120 7.99 0.27 0.68
CA HIS A 120 7.53 -0.86 1.51
C HIS A 120 6.85 -1.93 0.66
N HIS A 121 6.89 -3.18 1.15
CA HIS A 121 6.15 -4.27 0.53
C HIS A 121 4.64 -4.16 0.79
N ALA A 122 3.83 -4.79 -0.08
CA ALA A 122 2.37 -4.83 0.06
C ALA A 122 1.89 -5.43 1.39
N THR A 123 2.72 -6.21 2.06
CA THR A 123 2.47 -6.79 3.39
C THR A 123 2.27 -5.74 4.48
N LEU A 124 2.72 -4.49 4.27
CA LEU A 124 2.38 -3.35 5.13
C LEU A 124 0.86 -3.17 5.28
N LEU A 125 0.08 -3.56 4.27
CA LEU A 125 -1.38 -3.54 4.28
C LEU A 125 -2.02 -4.84 4.81
N ARG A 126 -1.27 -5.69 5.54
CA ARG A 126 -1.78 -6.95 6.11
C ARG A 126 -3.02 -6.75 6.98
N ASP A 127 -3.02 -5.72 7.83
CA ASP A 127 -4.18 -5.42 8.69
C ASP A 127 -5.39 -4.96 7.87
N THR A 128 -5.17 -4.18 6.83
CA THR A 128 -6.18 -3.77 5.85
C THR A 128 -6.80 -4.99 5.17
N VAL A 129 -5.97 -5.88 4.62
CA VAL A 129 -6.42 -7.10 3.94
C VAL A 129 -7.18 -8.01 4.89
N ARG A 130 -6.63 -8.26 6.09
CA ARG A 130 -7.28 -9.12 7.10
C ARG A 130 -8.66 -8.58 7.49
N THR A 131 -8.79 -7.26 7.67
CA THR A 131 -10.06 -6.63 8.02
C THR A 131 -11.08 -6.74 6.88
N LEU A 132 -10.64 -6.45 5.64
CA LEU A 132 -11.49 -6.57 4.45
C LEU A 132 -12.01 -7.99 4.22
N LEU A 133 -11.19 -9.01 4.51
CA LEU A 133 -11.54 -10.42 4.31
C LEU A 133 -12.72 -10.90 5.15
N GLN A 134 -13.12 -10.15 6.18
CA GLN A 134 -14.31 -10.47 6.97
C GLN A 134 -15.60 -10.34 6.14
N ASP A 135 -15.63 -9.40 5.18
CA ASP A 135 -16.84 -9.05 4.45
C ASP A 135 -16.68 -9.00 2.92
N HIS A 136 -15.46 -9.23 2.39
CA HIS A 136 -15.15 -9.02 0.97
C HIS A 136 -14.27 -10.13 0.39
N LYS A 137 -14.34 -10.31 -0.93
CA LYS A 137 -13.36 -11.03 -1.74
C LYS A 137 -12.22 -10.07 -2.04
N VAL A 138 -11.00 -10.39 -1.60
CA VAL A 138 -9.89 -9.44 -1.63
C VAL A 138 -8.81 -9.87 -2.62
N TYR A 139 -8.42 -8.94 -3.47
CA TYR A 139 -7.23 -8.96 -4.31
C TYR A 139 -6.29 -7.83 -3.87
N ILE A 140 -4.99 -7.99 -4.08
CA ILE A 140 -3.98 -6.97 -3.81
C ILE A 140 -2.90 -6.96 -4.89
N THR A 141 -2.38 -5.78 -5.21
CA THR A 141 -1.15 -5.64 -5.99
C THR A 141 0.04 -5.90 -5.08
N ASP A 142 0.88 -6.86 -5.45
CA ASP A 142 2.07 -7.24 -4.70
C ASP A 142 3.32 -6.91 -5.53
N TRP A 143 3.89 -5.72 -5.30
CA TRP A 143 5.00 -5.17 -6.05
C TRP A 143 6.29 -5.97 -5.81
N ILE A 144 7.00 -6.24 -6.90
CA ILE A 144 8.29 -6.93 -6.91
C ILE A 144 9.39 -5.91 -6.67
N ASP A 145 10.33 -6.26 -5.80
CA ASP A 145 11.54 -5.50 -5.58
C ASP A 145 12.36 -5.42 -6.87
N ALA A 146 12.58 -4.23 -7.40
CA ALA A 146 13.21 -4.00 -8.70
C ALA A 146 14.62 -4.60 -8.80
N ARG A 147 15.33 -4.77 -7.67
CA ARG A 147 16.62 -5.47 -7.65
C ARG A 147 16.53 -6.94 -8.08
N ASN A 148 15.35 -7.53 -8.02
CA ASN A 148 15.09 -8.92 -8.40
C ASN A 148 14.52 -9.07 -9.80
N VAL A 149 14.28 -7.97 -10.53
CA VAL A 149 13.74 -7.99 -11.89
C VAL A 149 14.87 -7.91 -12.90
N PRO A 150 15.07 -8.94 -13.74
CA PRO A 150 16.13 -8.97 -14.74
C PRO A 150 16.06 -7.79 -15.72
N LEU A 151 17.21 -7.39 -16.29
CA LEU A 151 17.29 -6.23 -17.20
C LEU A 151 16.50 -6.45 -18.50
N GLU A 152 16.39 -7.69 -18.98
CA GLU A 152 15.63 -8.07 -20.18
C GLU A 152 14.14 -7.76 -20.10
N GLU A 153 13.58 -7.60 -18.88
CA GLU A 153 12.19 -7.20 -18.68
C GLU A 153 11.93 -5.70 -18.97
N GLY A 154 12.98 -4.95 -19.33
CA GLY A 154 12.91 -3.52 -19.60
C GLY A 154 12.77 -2.68 -18.33
N ASP A 155 12.56 -1.36 -18.53
CA ASP A 155 12.29 -0.41 -17.46
C ASP A 155 10.80 -0.40 -17.12
N PHE A 156 10.48 0.08 -15.91
CA PHE A 156 9.09 0.21 -15.43
C PHE A 156 8.82 1.65 -15.02
N GLY A 157 7.90 2.32 -15.71
CA GLY A 157 7.52 3.70 -15.47
C GLY A 157 6.12 3.88 -14.88
N LEU A 158 5.71 5.13 -14.71
CA LEU A 158 4.38 5.48 -14.20
C LEU A 158 3.27 5.05 -15.20
N ASP A 159 3.54 5.10 -16.50
CA ASP A 159 2.62 4.63 -17.54
C ASP A 159 2.39 3.12 -17.45
N ASP A 160 3.46 2.35 -17.22
CA ASP A 160 3.37 0.90 -17.03
C ASP A 160 2.55 0.54 -15.79
N TYR A 161 2.69 1.33 -14.72
CA TYR A 161 1.88 1.18 -13.51
C TYR A 161 0.38 1.33 -13.83
N VAL A 162 0.01 2.38 -14.57
CA VAL A 162 -1.37 2.62 -15.01
C VAL A 162 -1.90 1.46 -15.84
N HIS A 163 -1.11 0.96 -16.81
CA HIS A 163 -1.49 -0.15 -17.67
C HIS A 163 -1.66 -1.46 -16.87
N TYR A 164 -0.79 -1.74 -15.88
CA TYR A 164 -0.94 -2.90 -14.99
C TYR A 164 -2.26 -2.83 -14.21
N LEU A 165 -2.62 -1.66 -13.69
CA LEU A 165 -3.90 -1.49 -13.00
C LEU A 165 -5.11 -1.73 -13.91
N GLN A 166 -5.09 -1.20 -15.14
CA GLN A 166 -6.14 -1.43 -16.11
C GLN A 166 -6.29 -2.93 -16.43
N GLU A 167 -5.17 -3.63 -16.65
CA GLU A 167 -5.16 -5.07 -16.87
C GLU A 167 -5.75 -5.84 -15.69
N PHE A 168 -5.33 -5.53 -14.46
CA PHE A 168 -5.83 -6.18 -13.25
C PHE A 168 -7.32 -5.94 -13.05
N ILE A 169 -7.80 -4.72 -13.29
CA ILE A 169 -9.23 -4.37 -13.23
C ILE A 169 -10.02 -5.21 -14.27
N ARG A 170 -9.51 -5.36 -15.49
CA ARG A 170 -10.14 -6.18 -16.53
C ARG A 170 -10.15 -7.67 -16.18
N VAL A 171 -9.04 -8.20 -15.64
CA VAL A 171 -8.92 -9.62 -15.24
C VAL A 171 -9.86 -9.96 -14.09
N ILE A 172 -10.03 -9.09 -13.12
CA ILE A 172 -10.95 -9.29 -11.98
C ILE A 172 -12.40 -9.16 -12.44
N GLY A 173 -12.68 -8.26 -13.39
CA GLY A 173 -14.01 -7.88 -13.86
C GLY A 173 -14.48 -6.58 -13.21
N ALA A 174 -14.46 -5.49 -13.99
CA ALA A 174 -14.67 -4.13 -13.49
C ALA A 174 -16.09 -3.88 -12.93
N GLU A 175 -17.13 -4.52 -13.47
CA GLU A 175 -18.54 -4.18 -13.25
C GLU A 175 -18.97 -4.17 -11.77
N ASP A 176 -18.49 -5.14 -10.99
CA ASP A 176 -18.80 -5.31 -9.56
C ASP A 176 -17.56 -5.08 -8.67
N LEU A 177 -16.51 -4.48 -9.20
CA LEU A 177 -15.24 -4.26 -8.53
C LEU A 177 -15.24 -2.95 -7.75
N HIS A 178 -14.76 -2.98 -6.52
CA HIS A 178 -14.42 -1.80 -5.73
C HIS A 178 -12.89 -1.71 -5.61
N VAL A 179 -12.31 -0.55 -5.96
CA VAL A 179 -10.85 -0.35 -5.90
C VAL A 179 -10.51 0.53 -4.70
N ILE A 180 -9.64 0.04 -3.83
CA ILE A 180 -9.09 0.78 -2.69
C ILE A 180 -7.63 1.06 -2.99
N SER A 181 -7.27 2.33 -3.16
CA SER A 181 -5.88 2.77 -3.35
C SER A 181 -5.39 3.51 -2.11
N VAL A 182 -4.22 3.10 -1.58
CA VAL A 182 -3.66 3.63 -0.33
C VAL A 182 -2.37 4.39 -0.63
N CYS A 183 -2.31 5.68 -0.31
CA CYS A 183 -1.14 6.53 -0.47
C CYS A 183 -0.82 6.82 -1.97
N GLN A 184 0.42 6.64 -2.38
CA GLN A 184 0.94 6.91 -3.72
C GLN A 184 0.05 6.40 -4.87
N PRO A 185 -0.50 5.17 -4.87
CA PRO A 185 -1.29 4.64 -5.98
C PRO A 185 -2.63 5.35 -6.24
N THR A 186 -3.06 6.29 -5.43
CA THR A 186 -4.28 7.07 -5.69
C THR A 186 -4.21 7.80 -7.04
N VAL A 187 -3.04 8.34 -7.40
CA VAL A 187 -2.81 9.04 -8.67
C VAL A 187 -2.90 8.08 -9.86
N PRO A 188 -2.08 7.01 -9.97
CA PRO A 188 -2.17 6.09 -11.10
C PRO A 188 -3.49 5.31 -11.16
N THR A 189 -4.16 5.07 -10.01
CA THR A 189 -5.50 4.47 -10.00
C THR A 189 -6.53 5.41 -10.63
N LEU A 190 -6.49 6.70 -10.29
CA LEU A 190 -7.36 7.70 -10.90
C LEU A 190 -7.09 7.81 -12.40
N GLY A 191 -5.81 7.78 -12.82
CA GLY A 191 -5.40 7.75 -14.21
C GLY A 191 -5.97 6.54 -14.97
N ALA A 192 -5.77 5.35 -14.40
CA ALA A 192 -6.25 4.09 -15.00
C ALA A 192 -7.77 4.10 -15.23
N ILE A 193 -8.54 4.47 -14.21
CA ILE A 193 -10.00 4.53 -14.29
C ILE A 193 -10.47 5.64 -15.23
N SER A 194 -9.77 6.79 -15.27
CA SER A 194 -10.06 7.89 -16.19
C SER A 194 -9.91 7.47 -17.64
N LEU A 195 -8.80 6.82 -17.99
CA LEU A 195 -8.54 6.34 -19.36
C LEU A 195 -9.55 5.26 -19.79
N MET A 196 -9.89 4.31 -18.90
CA MET A 196 -10.95 3.34 -19.15
C MET A 196 -12.29 4.04 -19.43
N ALA A 197 -12.63 5.07 -18.63
CA ALA A 197 -13.86 5.84 -18.82
C ALA A 197 -13.86 6.60 -20.16
N SER A 198 -12.76 7.24 -20.52
CA SER A 198 -12.59 7.97 -21.79
C SER A 198 -12.70 7.03 -23.00
N ALA A 199 -12.18 5.80 -22.87
CA ALA A 199 -12.31 4.74 -23.89
C ALA A 199 -13.71 4.10 -23.93
N GLY A 200 -14.63 4.48 -23.04
CA GLY A 200 -15.97 3.88 -22.97
C GLY A 200 -16.00 2.46 -22.40
N GLU A 201 -14.92 2.02 -21.75
CA GLU A 201 -14.85 0.73 -21.08
C GLU A 201 -15.71 0.70 -19.80
N VAL A 202 -15.99 -0.51 -19.31
CA VAL A 202 -16.62 -0.70 -18.01
C VAL A 202 -15.62 -0.33 -16.93
N THR A 203 -16.01 0.62 -16.07
CA THR A 203 -15.20 1.07 -14.94
C THR A 203 -15.66 0.43 -13.62
N PRO A 204 -14.82 0.38 -12.58
CA PRO A 204 -15.19 -0.13 -11.27
C PRO A 204 -16.45 0.51 -10.70
N ALA A 205 -17.21 -0.23 -9.87
CA ALA A 205 -18.40 0.28 -9.20
C ALA A 205 -18.06 1.45 -8.24
N SER A 206 -16.92 1.36 -7.56
CA SER A 206 -16.39 2.48 -6.76
C SER A 206 -14.88 2.51 -6.72
N MET A 207 -14.33 3.69 -6.41
CA MET A 207 -12.95 3.92 -6.07
C MET A 207 -12.84 4.63 -4.72
N ILE A 208 -12.07 4.05 -3.83
CA ILE A 208 -11.76 4.57 -2.50
C ILE A 208 -10.29 5.00 -2.49
N MET A 209 -10.05 6.31 -2.32
CA MET A 209 -8.73 6.91 -2.34
C MET A 209 -8.36 7.34 -0.94
N MET A 210 -7.22 6.85 -0.43
CA MET A 210 -6.82 7.01 0.96
C MET A 210 -5.44 7.63 1.07
N GLY A 211 -5.35 8.84 1.63
CA GLY A 211 -4.08 9.49 1.99
C GLY A 211 -3.09 9.62 0.83
N GLY A 212 -3.54 10.05 -0.35
CA GLY A 212 -2.70 10.13 -1.54
C GLY A 212 -2.60 11.52 -2.16
N PRO A 213 -1.51 11.79 -2.90
CA PRO A 213 -1.15 13.11 -3.39
C PRO A 213 -1.85 13.49 -4.71
N ILE A 214 -3.19 13.51 -4.72
CA ILE A 214 -3.96 13.90 -5.92
C ILE A 214 -3.64 15.35 -6.32
N ASP A 215 -3.56 16.26 -5.36
CA ASP A 215 -3.01 17.62 -5.55
C ASP A 215 -2.02 17.93 -4.42
N ALA A 216 -0.76 17.62 -4.64
CA ALA A 216 0.30 17.77 -3.65
C ALA A 216 0.59 19.22 -3.22
N ARG A 217 -0.03 20.22 -3.89
CA ARG A 217 0.05 21.64 -3.50
C ARG A 217 -0.83 21.99 -2.31
N LYS A 218 -1.79 21.10 -1.96
CA LYS A 218 -2.65 21.28 -0.78
C LYS A 218 -1.92 20.85 0.48
N SER A 219 -1.84 21.73 1.48
CA SER A 219 -1.14 21.46 2.75
C SER A 219 0.18 20.69 2.55
N PRO A 220 1.18 21.29 1.84
CA PRO A 220 2.39 20.58 1.44
C PRO A 220 3.17 20.11 2.67
N THR A 221 3.63 18.86 2.60
CA THR A 221 4.43 18.20 3.65
C THR A 221 5.94 18.32 3.35
N ALA A 222 6.78 17.79 4.23
CA ALA A 222 8.23 17.76 4.01
C ALA A 222 8.63 17.04 2.71
N VAL A 223 7.88 16.00 2.31
CA VAL A 223 8.09 15.25 1.06
C VAL A 223 7.82 16.14 -0.15
N ASN A 224 6.69 16.86 -0.12
CA ASN A 224 6.31 17.78 -1.21
C ASN A 224 7.34 18.89 -1.36
N ASN A 225 7.73 19.53 -0.25
CA ASN A 225 8.69 20.62 -0.23
C ASN A 225 10.07 20.17 -0.76
N LEU A 226 10.52 18.96 -0.45
CA LEU A 226 11.78 18.43 -1.01
C LEU A 226 11.70 18.28 -2.54
N ALA A 227 10.58 17.77 -3.05
CA ALA A 227 10.37 17.60 -4.49
C ALA A 227 10.35 18.92 -5.25
N GLU A 228 9.79 19.98 -4.65
CA GLU A 228 9.79 21.33 -5.23
C GLU A 228 11.16 22.02 -5.18
N GLN A 229 11.91 21.82 -4.09
CA GLN A 229 13.20 22.50 -3.88
C GLN A 229 14.34 21.92 -4.72
N LYS A 230 14.23 20.70 -5.19
CA LYS A 230 15.27 20.00 -5.96
C LYS A 230 14.84 19.82 -7.41
N SER A 231 15.80 20.01 -8.34
CA SER A 231 15.53 19.75 -9.76
C SER A 231 15.41 18.25 -10.03
N HIS A 232 14.78 17.91 -11.16
CA HIS A 232 14.67 16.52 -11.61
C HIS A 232 16.06 15.86 -11.78
N GLU A 233 17.02 16.58 -12.34
CA GLU A 233 18.41 16.14 -12.52
C GLU A 233 19.10 15.89 -11.17
N TRP A 234 18.72 16.64 -10.13
CA TRP A 234 19.23 16.38 -8.79
C TRP A 234 18.80 15.02 -8.29
N PHE A 235 17.51 14.66 -8.44
CA PHE A 235 17.02 13.35 -8.06
C PHE A 235 17.73 12.25 -8.86
N GLU A 236 17.87 12.41 -10.18
CA GLU A 236 18.53 11.43 -11.03
C GLU A 236 19.99 11.20 -10.61
N SER A 237 20.74 12.26 -10.26
CA SER A 237 22.17 12.17 -9.96
C SER A 237 22.49 11.79 -8.52
N HIS A 238 21.59 12.03 -7.55
CA HIS A 238 21.88 11.87 -6.11
C HIS A 238 21.19 10.66 -5.47
N VAL A 239 20.04 10.21 -5.99
CA VAL A 239 19.28 9.15 -5.34
C VAL A 239 19.10 7.89 -6.20
N ILE A 240 19.46 7.94 -7.50
CA ILE A 240 19.43 6.77 -8.38
C ILE A 240 20.77 6.06 -8.38
N TYR A 241 20.74 4.75 -8.21
CA TYR A 241 21.92 3.90 -8.17
C TYR A 241 21.67 2.62 -8.97
N ASN A 242 22.77 1.96 -9.37
CA ASN A 242 22.71 0.68 -10.04
C ASN A 242 22.68 -0.45 -9.02
N VAL A 243 21.79 -1.42 -9.23
CA VAL A 243 21.72 -2.66 -8.46
C VAL A 243 23.06 -3.42 -8.57
N PRO A 244 23.60 -3.93 -7.46
CA PRO A 244 24.81 -4.74 -7.48
C PRO A 244 24.66 -6.02 -8.33
N PRO A 245 25.74 -6.54 -8.94
CA PRO A 245 25.67 -7.66 -9.90
C PRO A 245 25.30 -9.02 -9.27
N ASN A 246 25.28 -9.11 -7.96
CA ASN A 246 24.86 -10.32 -7.24
C ASN A 246 23.33 -10.51 -7.14
N TYR A 247 22.55 -9.56 -7.62
CA TYR A 247 21.09 -9.66 -7.71
C TYR A 247 20.65 -9.96 -9.15
N PRO A 248 19.46 -10.59 -9.35
CA PRO A 248 18.92 -10.85 -10.69
C PRO A 248 18.82 -9.60 -11.57
N GLY A 249 18.46 -8.45 -10.97
CA GLY A 249 18.40 -7.14 -11.63
C GLY A 249 19.72 -6.39 -11.63
N GLY A 250 20.87 -7.09 -11.53
CA GLY A 250 22.19 -6.46 -11.53
C GLY A 250 22.40 -5.48 -12.67
N GLY A 251 22.80 -4.24 -12.36
CA GLY A 251 22.93 -3.16 -13.32
C GLY A 251 21.68 -2.29 -13.53
N ARG A 252 20.49 -2.72 -13.11
CA ARG A 252 19.25 -1.93 -13.18
C ARG A 252 19.39 -0.64 -12.39
N ARG A 253 18.95 0.46 -12.98
CA ARG A 253 18.88 1.76 -12.28
C ARG A 253 17.67 1.75 -11.36
N VAL A 254 17.88 2.06 -10.08
CA VAL A 254 16.82 2.04 -9.06
C VAL A 254 16.96 3.21 -8.10
N TYR A 255 15.84 3.58 -7.49
CA TYR A 255 15.82 4.31 -6.22
C TYR A 255 15.87 3.27 -5.08
N PRO A 256 17.00 3.15 -4.35
CA PRO A 256 17.15 2.09 -3.36
C PRO A 256 16.22 2.26 -2.16
N GLY A 257 15.58 1.16 -1.75
CA GLY A 257 14.67 1.16 -0.60
C GLY A 257 15.31 1.62 0.70
N PHE A 258 16.61 1.37 0.92
CA PHE A 258 17.31 1.83 2.13
C PHE A 258 17.44 3.37 2.19
N LEU A 259 17.54 4.07 1.06
CA LEU A 259 17.54 5.54 1.04
C LEU A 259 16.16 6.09 1.39
N GLN A 260 15.12 5.49 0.84
CA GLN A 260 13.75 5.88 1.16
C GLN A 260 13.43 5.64 2.64
N HIS A 261 13.82 4.49 3.18
CA HIS A 261 13.67 4.16 4.60
C HIS A 261 14.39 5.18 5.49
N THR A 262 15.63 5.57 5.12
CA THR A 262 16.37 6.62 5.83
C THR A 262 15.60 7.95 5.81
N GLY A 263 14.99 8.30 4.66
CA GLY A 263 14.16 9.49 4.54
C GLY A 263 12.93 9.45 5.47
N PHE A 264 12.21 8.34 5.55
CA PHE A 264 11.07 8.17 6.44
C PHE A 264 11.45 8.27 7.93
N ILE A 265 12.56 7.65 8.34
CA ILE A 265 13.07 7.79 9.71
C ILE A 265 13.45 9.25 10.01
N ALA A 266 14.07 9.95 9.05
CA ALA A 266 14.50 11.33 9.23
C ALA A 266 13.33 12.33 9.37
N MET A 267 12.12 11.99 8.91
CA MET A 267 10.93 12.83 9.11
C MET A 267 10.47 12.85 10.58
N ASN A 268 10.59 11.73 11.30
CA ASN A 268 10.12 11.59 12.68
C ASN A 268 11.11 10.83 13.59
N PRO A 269 12.38 11.27 13.71
CA PRO A 269 13.42 10.51 14.39
C PRO A 269 13.14 10.28 15.88
N GLN A 270 12.50 11.25 16.53
CA GLN A 270 12.17 11.15 17.95
C GLN A 270 11.13 10.06 18.24
N ASN A 271 10.13 9.93 17.38
CA ASN A 271 9.10 8.90 17.51
C ASN A 271 9.70 7.49 17.36
N HIS A 272 10.64 7.32 16.45
CA HIS A 272 11.34 6.03 16.28
C HIS A 272 12.22 5.71 17.49
N LEU A 273 12.98 6.69 18.00
CA LEU A 273 13.80 6.50 19.20
C LEU A 273 12.94 6.16 20.44
N GLN A 274 11.82 6.86 20.62
CA GLN A 274 10.89 6.58 21.71
C GLN A 274 10.31 5.17 21.58
N SER A 275 9.85 4.78 20.39
CA SER A 275 9.29 3.45 20.14
C SER A 275 10.29 2.32 20.44
N HIS A 276 11.57 2.49 20.07
CA HIS A 276 12.60 1.51 20.40
C HIS A 276 12.93 1.48 21.92
N TRP A 277 12.85 2.64 22.58
CA TRP A 277 13.00 2.70 24.02
C TRP A 277 11.85 2.02 24.75
N ASP A 278 10.62 2.25 24.35
CA ASP A 278 9.42 1.60 24.89
C ASP A 278 9.52 0.07 24.69
N TYR A 279 9.89 -0.38 23.49
CA TYR A 279 10.15 -1.80 23.23
C TYR A 279 11.21 -2.42 24.15
N PHE A 280 12.31 -1.70 24.40
CA PHE A 280 13.31 -2.15 25.39
C PHE A 280 12.70 -2.31 26.79
N GLN A 281 11.87 -1.35 27.21
CA GLN A 281 11.18 -1.41 28.50
C GLN A 281 10.20 -2.59 28.59
N ASP A 282 9.46 -2.86 27.50
CA ASP A 282 8.49 -3.97 27.41
C ASP A 282 9.21 -5.32 27.52
N LEU A 283 10.34 -5.48 26.83
CA LEU A 283 11.19 -6.67 26.96
C LEU A 283 11.72 -6.86 28.39
N VAL A 284 12.14 -5.80 29.05
CA VAL A 284 12.64 -5.88 30.45
C VAL A 284 11.53 -6.21 31.43
N ARG A 285 10.29 -5.76 31.15
CA ARG A 285 9.11 -6.04 32.01
C ARG A 285 8.46 -7.40 31.73
N GLY A 286 8.81 -8.02 30.61
CA GLY A 286 8.13 -9.24 30.13
C GLY A 286 6.73 -8.94 29.58
N ASP A 287 6.50 -7.75 28.98
CA ASP A 287 5.26 -7.44 28.28
C ASP A 287 5.36 -7.96 26.84
N ASP A 288 5.02 -9.24 26.70
CA ASP A 288 5.14 -9.92 25.39
C ASP A 288 4.20 -9.35 24.33
N GLN A 289 3.02 -8.83 24.74
CA GLN A 289 2.01 -8.35 23.77
C GLN A 289 2.45 -7.05 23.09
N ASP A 290 2.96 -6.08 23.85
CA ASP A 290 3.43 -4.81 23.31
C ASP A 290 4.76 -5.01 22.55
N ALA A 291 5.66 -5.84 23.09
CA ALA A 291 6.89 -6.25 22.39
C ALA A 291 6.62 -6.91 21.04
N GLU A 292 5.68 -7.87 20.93
CA GLU A 292 5.30 -8.47 19.66
C GLU A 292 4.68 -7.47 18.67
N SER A 293 3.91 -6.52 19.17
CA SER A 293 3.31 -5.47 18.32
C SER A 293 4.38 -4.58 17.70
N HIS A 294 5.40 -4.20 18.49
CA HIS A 294 6.57 -3.47 18.00
C HIS A 294 7.35 -4.30 16.96
N ILE A 295 7.60 -5.60 17.24
CA ILE A 295 8.30 -6.49 16.33
C ILE A 295 7.57 -6.55 14.99
N ARG A 296 6.26 -6.80 14.99
CA ARG A 296 5.44 -6.89 13.78
C ARG A 296 5.51 -5.60 12.96
N PHE A 297 5.37 -4.45 13.60
CA PHE A 297 5.45 -3.17 12.90
C PHE A 297 6.83 -2.95 12.26
N TYR A 298 7.92 -3.11 13.03
CA TYR A 298 9.27 -2.83 12.53
C TYR A 298 9.80 -3.89 11.58
N ASP A 299 9.31 -5.13 11.62
CA ASP A 299 9.64 -6.14 10.62
C ASP A 299 9.06 -5.80 9.24
N GLU A 300 7.88 -5.15 9.20
CA GLU A 300 7.31 -4.57 7.97
C GLU A 300 8.00 -3.27 7.55
N TYR A 301 8.17 -2.37 8.50
CA TYR A 301 8.69 -1.02 8.25
C TYR A 301 10.15 -1.03 7.75
N ASN A 302 10.96 -1.98 8.23
CA ASN A 302 12.36 -2.13 7.83
C ASN A 302 12.54 -3.02 6.60
N ALA A 303 11.52 -3.79 6.20
CA ALA A 303 11.54 -4.58 4.98
C ALA A 303 11.19 -3.70 3.78
N VAL A 304 12.21 -3.18 3.11
CA VAL A 304 12.06 -2.24 2.00
C VAL A 304 12.45 -2.86 0.67
N LEU A 305 11.86 -2.35 -0.40
CA LEU A 305 12.12 -2.74 -1.79
C LEU A 305 12.68 -1.56 -2.59
N ASP A 306 13.48 -1.87 -3.59
CA ASP A 306 13.96 -0.89 -4.55
C ASP A 306 12.88 -0.58 -5.58
N LEU A 307 12.79 0.68 -6.00
CA LEU A 307 11.91 1.12 -7.08
C LEU A 307 12.71 1.27 -8.38
N ASP A 308 12.11 0.91 -9.50
CA ASP A 308 12.71 1.23 -10.80
C ASP A 308 12.90 2.75 -10.93
N ALA A 309 14.05 3.16 -11.44
CA ALA A 309 14.41 4.58 -11.54
C ALA A 309 13.41 5.37 -12.38
N LYS A 310 12.93 4.79 -13.48
CA LYS A 310 11.95 5.44 -14.36
C LYS A 310 10.66 5.73 -13.60
N PHE A 311 10.12 4.75 -12.88
CA PHE A 311 8.91 4.93 -12.08
C PHE A 311 9.06 6.03 -11.02
N TYR A 312 10.19 6.00 -10.29
CA TYR A 312 10.44 7.00 -9.26
C TYR A 312 10.56 8.41 -9.85
N LEU A 313 11.36 8.58 -10.91
CA LEU A 313 11.59 9.86 -11.55
C LEU A 313 10.32 10.39 -12.25
N ASP A 314 9.56 9.54 -12.94
CA ASP A 314 8.27 9.89 -13.54
C ASP A 314 7.30 10.38 -12.45
N THR A 315 7.24 9.68 -11.30
CA THR A 315 6.37 10.07 -10.18
C THR A 315 6.77 11.42 -9.60
N ILE A 316 8.07 11.66 -9.33
CA ILE A 316 8.56 12.95 -8.83
C ILE A 316 8.16 14.08 -9.79
N LYS A 317 8.42 13.90 -11.09
CA LYS A 317 8.12 14.91 -12.09
C LYS A 317 6.61 15.15 -12.22
N THR A 318 5.85 14.10 -12.52
CA THR A 318 4.42 14.21 -12.87
C THR A 318 3.56 14.64 -11.70
N VAL A 319 3.82 14.08 -10.49
CA VAL A 319 2.95 14.28 -9.33
C VAL A 319 3.38 15.46 -8.48
N PHE A 320 4.70 15.64 -8.25
CA PHE A 320 5.21 16.56 -7.25
C PHE A 320 5.89 17.81 -7.81
N GLN A 321 6.26 17.84 -9.09
CA GLN A 321 6.87 19.01 -9.73
C GLN A 321 5.94 19.66 -10.74
N ASP A 322 5.43 18.91 -11.72
CA ASP A 322 4.56 19.43 -12.78
C ASP A 322 3.09 19.49 -12.35
N TYR A 323 2.68 18.73 -11.30
CA TYR A 323 1.29 18.61 -10.85
C TYR A 323 0.34 18.28 -12.00
N SER A 324 0.77 17.37 -12.88
CA SER A 324 0.16 17.17 -14.19
C SER A 324 -1.31 16.75 -14.10
N LEU A 325 -1.67 15.91 -13.11
CA LEU A 325 -3.06 15.48 -12.91
C LEU A 325 -4.00 16.64 -12.54
N PRO A 326 -3.75 17.44 -11.48
CA PRO A 326 -4.63 18.57 -11.14
C PRO A 326 -4.55 19.73 -12.15
N ASN A 327 -3.49 19.82 -12.94
CA ASN A 327 -3.39 20.79 -14.03
C ASN A 327 -4.08 20.33 -15.32
N GLY A 328 -4.53 19.05 -15.40
CA GLY A 328 -5.19 18.49 -16.58
C GLY A 328 -4.26 18.31 -17.77
N THR A 329 -2.96 18.13 -17.52
CA THR A 329 -1.91 17.96 -18.54
C THR A 329 -1.25 16.58 -18.50
N TRP A 330 -1.72 15.67 -17.63
CA TRP A 330 -1.14 14.37 -17.52
C TRP A 330 -1.53 13.47 -18.69
N GLU A 331 -0.53 12.98 -19.40
CA GLU A 331 -0.67 11.97 -20.44
C GLU A 331 -0.02 10.66 -20.01
N VAL A 332 -0.66 9.55 -20.36
CA VAL A 332 -0.17 8.18 -20.20
C VAL A 332 -0.08 7.58 -21.59
N ALA A 333 1.12 7.23 -22.04
CA ALA A 333 1.39 6.74 -23.39
C ALA A 333 0.78 7.62 -24.50
N GLY A 334 0.75 8.95 -24.30
CA GLY A 334 0.18 9.93 -25.22
C GLY A 334 -1.34 10.12 -25.13
N GLU A 335 -2.01 9.45 -24.21
CA GLU A 335 -3.45 9.63 -23.96
C GLU A 335 -3.67 10.54 -22.73
N LEU A 336 -4.40 11.65 -22.93
CA LEU A 336 -4.68 12.62 -21.87
C LEU A 336 -5.63 12.03 -20.82
N VAL A 337 -5.21 12.07 -19.56
CA VAL A 337 -6.01 11.65 -18.41
C VAL A 337 -7.12 12.67 -18.12
N LYS A 338 -8.38 12.23 -18.21
CA LYS A 338 -9.58 13.07 -18.04
C LYS A 338 -10.48 12.54 -16.92
N PRO A 339 -10.24 12.88 -15.65
CA PRO A 339 -11.05 12.38 -14.53
C PRO A 339 -12.55 12.77 -14.63
N GLN A 340 -12.87 13.85 -15.32
CA GLN A 340 -14.25 14.29 -15.60
C GLN A 340 -15.03 13.31 -16.49
N ASP A 341 -14.37 12.41 -17.21
CA ASP A 341 -15.03 11.39 -18.04
C ASP A 341 -15.57 10.22 -17.20
N ILE A 342 -15.14 10.11 -15.93
CA ILE A 342 -15.69 9.14 -14.98
C ILE A 342 -17.09 9.60 -14.58
N LYS A 343 -18.12 8.76 -14.87
CA LYS A 343 -19.52 9.07 -14.60
C LYS A 343 -20.21 8.05 -13.70
N LYS A 344 -19.78 6.79 -13.76
CA LYS A 344 -20.49 5.66 -13.10
C LYS A 344 -19.78 5.15 -11.85
N THR A 345 -18.47 5.32 -11.74
CA THR A 345 -17.69 4.92 -10.56
C THR A 345 -17.94 5.89 -9.40
N ALA A 346 -18.41 5.40 -8.27
CA ALA A 346 -18.55 6.21 -7.07
C ALA A 346 -17.18 6.53 -6.45
N LEU A 347 -17.05 7.68 -5.80
CA LEU A 347 -15.79 8.17 -5.22
C LEU A 347 -15.91 8.38 -3.71
N LEU A 348 -15.08 7.69 -2.94
CA LEU A 348 -14.82 8.00 -1.53
C LEU A 348 -13.37 8.44 -1.38
N THR A 349 -13.13 9.57 -0.72
CA THR A 349 -11.79 9.98 -0.29
C THR A 349 -11.68 9.91 1.23
N VAL A 350 -10.54 9.40 1.72
CA VAL A 350 -10.22 9.28 3.14
C VAL A 350 -8.89 9.96 3.41
N GLU A 351 -8.85 10.86 4.40
CA GLU A 351 -7.65 11.58 4.83
C GLU A 351 -7.48 11.47 6.34
N GLY A 352 -6.24 11.52 6.82
CA GLY A 352 -5.94 11.66 8.23
C GLY A 352 -5.76 13.14 8.58
N GLU A 353 -6.39 13.61 9.67
CA GLU A 353 -6.25 14.98 10.14
C GLU A 353 -4.79 15.38 10.42
N LEU A 354 -4.00 14.43 10.92
CA LEU A 354 -2.59 14.60 11.29
C LEU A 354 -1.65 13.88 10.31
N ASP A 355 -2.07 13.71 9.05
CA ASP A 355 -1.25 13.06 8.04
C ASP A 355 -0.07 13.96 7.64
N ASP A 356 1.16 13.53 7.96
CA ASP A 356 2.41 14.23 7.71
C ASP A 356 3.10 13.81 6.39
N ILE A 357 2.49 12.86 5.65
CA ILE A 357 2.95 12.38 4.35
C ILE A 357 2.09 12.95 3.23
N SER A 358 0.76 12.84 3.34
CA SER A 358 -0.22 13.41 2.41
C SER A 358 -1.12 14.38 3.15
N GLY A 359 -0.83 15.66 3.07
CA GLY A 359 -1.52 16.70 3.83
C GLY A 359 -3.00 16.80 3.51
N SER A 360 -3.77 17.33 4.47
CA SER A 360 -5.22 17.50 4.33
C SER A 360 -5.60 18.27 3.07
N GLY A 361 -6.58 17.77 2.34
CA GLY A 361 -7.06 18.30 1.07
C GLY A 361 -6.37 17.74 -0.17
N GLN A 362 -5.23 17.06 -0.04
CA GLN A 362 -4.54 16.47 -1.19
C GLN A 362 -5.40 15.40 -1.87
N THR A 363 -5.86 14.41 -1.12
CA THR A 363 -6.70 13.32 -1.66
C THR A 363 -8.11 13.83 -2.01
N ARG A 364 -8.67 14.71 -1.19
CA ARG A 364 -9.99 15.32 -1.40
C ARG A 364 -10.08 16.10 -2.72
N SER A 365 -8.97 16.58 -3.27
CA SER A 365 -8.91 17.26 -4.57
C SER A 365 -9.48 16.41 -5.71
N ALA A 366 -9.50 15.08 -5.60
CA ALA A 366 -10.15 14.18 -6.56
C ALA A 366 -11.63 14.53 -6.82
N HIS A 367 -12.35 15.09 -5.82
CA HIS A 367 -13.75 15.49 -5.99
C HIS A 367 -13.96 16.57 -7.05
N GLY A 368 -13.05 17.54 -7.12
CA GLY A 368 -13.07 18.58 -8.13
C GLY A 368 -12.72 18.05 -9.52
N LEU A 369 -11.72 17.17 -9.61
CA LEU A 369 -11.27 16.60 -10.86
C LEU A 369 -12.33 15.68 -11.49
N CYS A 370 -12.97 14.84 -10.67
CA CYS A 370 -14.03 13.91 -11.10
C CYS A 370 -15.39 14.62 -11.24
N ALA A 371 -15.46 15.73 -11.97
CA ALA A 371 -16.69 16.53 -12.11
C ALA A 371 -17.85 15.74 -12.75
N GLY A 372 -17.58 14.71 -13.54
CA GLY A 372 -18.59 13.84 -14.15
C GLY A 372 -19.33 12.92 -13.20
N ILE A 373 -18.80 12.67 -11.99
CA ILE A 373 -19.46 11.83 -10.99
C ILE A 373 -20.55 12.65 -10.29
N PRO A 374 -21.81 12.15 -10.19
CA PRO A 374 -22.88 12.80 -9.45
C PRO A 374 -22.52 13.03 -7.97
N LYS A 375 -23.03 14.11 -7.37
CA LYS A 375 -22.71 14.48 -5.97
C LYS A 375 -23.11 13.40 -4.97
N GLU A 376 -24.23 12.75 -5.20
CA GLU A 376 -24.75 11.64 -4.38
C GLU A 376 -23.85 10.39 -4.39
N ASN A 377 -22.99 10.25 -5.39
CA ASN A 377 -22.01 9.17 -5.51
C ASN A 377 -20.61 9.58 -5.03
N LYS A 378 -20.50 10.71 -4.34
CA LYS A 378 -19.25 11.22 -3.78
C LYS A 378 -19.33 11.33 -2.28
N ALA A 379 -18.32 10.82 -1.57
CA ALA A 379 -18.19 10.98 -0.12
C ALA A 379 -16.73 11.32 0.25
N HIS A 380 -16.58 12.05 1.34
CA HIS A 380 -15.28 12.36 1.94
C HIS A 380 -15.31 12.07 3.43
N TYR A 381 -14.23 11.49 3.94
CA TYR A 381 -14.07 11.22 5.36
C TYR A 381 -12.68 11.64 5.85
N GLU A 382 -12.62 12.67 6.69
CA GLU A 382 -11.43 13.04 7.45
C GLU A 382 -11.43 12.34 8.79
N VAL A 383 -10.35 11.64 9.10
CA VAL A 383 -10.23 10.79 10.29
C VAL A 383 -9.55 11.60 11.39
N ALA A 384 -10.33 12.05 12.37
CA ALA A 384 -9.84 12.86 13.48
C ALA A 384 -8.69 12.19 14.26
N GLY A 385 -7.61 12.93 14.49
CA GLY A 385 -6.41 12.51 15.20
C GLY A 385 -5.63 11.38 14.53
N ALA A 386 -5.91 11.03 13.27
CA ALA A 386 -5.17 10.01 12.54
C ALA A 386 -3.99 10.64 11.80
N GLY A 387 -2.78 10.06 11.97
CA GLY A 387 -1.68 10.21 11.03
C GLY A 387 -1.83 9.23 9.86
N HIS A 388 -0.86 9.23 8.94
CA HIS A 388 -0.90 8.47 7.69
C HIS A 388 -1.25 6.99 7.86
N TYR A 389 -0.54 6.28 8.73
CA TYR A 389 -0.77 4.84 8.95
C TYR A 389 -2.11 4.54 9.63
N GLY A 390 -2.63 5.47 10.44
CA GLY A 390 -3.86 5.29 11.20
C GLY A 390 -5.12 5.19 10.35
N ILE A 391 -5.08 5.60 9.08
CA ILE A 391 -6.23 5.51 8.16
C ILE A 391 -6.39 4.13 7.54
N PHE A 392 -5.35 3.27 7.53
CA PHE A 392 -5.40 1.94 6.89
C PHE A 392 -4.89 0.80 7.78
N ALA A 393 -4.40 1.07 9.00
CA ALA A 393 -3.92 0.05 9.91
C ALA A 393 -4.27 0.36 11.37
N GLY A 394 -4.29 -0.68 12.20
CA GLY A 394 -4.49 -0.58 13.64
C GLY A 394 -5.94 -0.36 14.05
N ARG A 395 -6.14 -0.01 15.34
CA ARG A 395 -7.48 0.09 15.93
C ARG A 395 -8.34 1.15 15.23
N ARG A 396 -7.75 2.32 14.88
CA ARG A 396 -8.50 3.42 14.25
C ARG A 396 -9.03 3.02 12.88
N TRP A 397 -8.22 2.30 12.09
CA TRP A 397 -8.66 1.68 10.85
C TRP A 397 -9.86 0.76 11.09
N ARG A 398 -9.74 -0.23 11.97
CA ARG A 398 -10.80 -1.22 12.21
C ARG A 398 -12.09 -0.62 12.75
N ASP A 399 -11.99 0.33 13.70
CA ASP A 399 -13.15 0.83 14.43
C ASP A 399 -13.82 2.04 13.79
N LYS A 400 -13.11 2.84 12.99
CA LYS A 400 -13.58 4.13 12.46
C LYS A 400 -13.61 4.19 10.94
N VAL A 401 -12.55 3.77 10.28
CA VAL A 401 -12.39 3.93 8.83
C VAL A 401 -13.10 2.80 8.08
N TYR A 402 -12.77 1.55 8.43
CA TYR A 402 -13.33 0.39 7.74
C TYR A 402 -14.86 0.34 7.74
N PRO A 403 -15.60 0.63 8.82
CA PRO A 403 -17.07 0.66 8.78
C PRO A 403 -17.63 1.63 7.75
N LYS A 404 -16.97 2.79 7.53
CA LYS A 404 -17.38 3.76 6.51
C LYS A 404 -17.15 3.23 5.10
N ILE A 405 -15.98 2.61 4.86
CA ILE A 405 -15.65 1.97 3.58
C ILE A 405 -16.61 0.82 3.30
N LYS A 406 -16.89 -0.04 4.28
CA LYS A 406 -17.84 -1.15 4.16
C LYS A 406 -19.26 -0.68 3.78
N SER A 407 -19.75 0.39 4.43
CA SER A 407 -21.03 1.00 4.10
C SER A 407 -21.05 1.52 2.68
N PHE A 408 -20.02 2.29 2.29
CA PHE A 408 -19.90 2.87 0.96
C PHE A 408 -19.85 1.81 -0.15
N ILE A 409 -19.10 0.72 0.05
CA ILE A 409 -19.05 -0.41 -0.88
C ILE A 409 -20.44 -1.04 -1.04
N ARG A 410 -21.16 -1.28 0.06
CA ARG A 410 -22.53 -1.87 0.05
C ARG A 410 -23.53 -0.97 -0.66
N GLU A 411 -23.48 0.33 -0.46
CA GLU A 411 -24.37 1.31 -1.10
C GLU A 411 -24.20 1.31 -2.62
N HIS A 412 -22.98 1.07 -3.11
CA HIS A 412 -22.64 1.10 -4.54
C HIS A 412 -22.51 -0.29 -5.18
N GLN A 413 -22.79 -1.37 -4.45
CA GLN A 413 -22.77 -2.73 -4.99
C GLN A 413 -23.94 -2.95 -5.98
N GLY A 414 -23.62 -3.43 -7.19
CA GLY A 414 -24.62 -3.78 -8.21
C GLY A 414 -25.32 -2.58 -8.87
N VAL A 415 -24.83 -1.35 -8.69
CA VAL A 415 -25.35 -0.14 -9.37
C VAL A 415 -25.30 -0.31 -10.88
N ASN A 416 -24.24 -0.90 -11.40
CA ASN A 416 -24.07 -1.15 -12.83
C ASN A 416 -25.05 -2.21 -13.39
N LYS A 417 -25.53 -3.16 -12.58
CA LYS A 417 -26.53 -4.16 -12.97
C LYS A 417 -27.93 -3.56 -13.13
N LYS A 418 -28.29 -2.58 -12.28
CA LYS A 418 -29.60 -1.91 -12.38
C LYS A 418 -29.76 -1.08 -13.65
N SER A 419 -28.66 -0.55 -14.21
CA SER A 419 -28.72 0.21 -15.47
C SER A 419 -29.02 -0.64 -16.69
N LYS A 420 -28.71 -1.94 -16.68
CA LYS A 420 -29.02 -2.89 -17.76
C LYS A 420 -30.44 -3.46 -17.69
N ALA A 421 -31.13 -3.33 -16.55
CA ALA A 421 -32.44 -3.95 -16.29
C ALA A 421 -33.65 -3.09 -16.66
N ARG A 422 -33.47 -1.92 -17.28
CA ARG A 422 -34.59 -1.10 -17.77
C ARG A 422 -34.72 -1.24 -19.29
N PRO A 423 -35.60 -2.15 -19.79
CA PRO A 423 -35.93 -2.14 -21.21
C PRO A 423 -36.60 -0.81 -21.57
N PRO A 424 -36.40 -0.27 -22.79
CA PRO A 424 -37.10 0.93 -23.22
C PRO A 424 -38.62 0.68 -23.13
N LYS A 425 -39.35 1.59 -22.48
CA LYS A 425 -40.80 1.65 -22.62
C LYS A 425 -41.10 1.80 -24.10
N LEU A 426 -41.64 0.79 -24.72
CA LEU A 426 -42.34 0.91 -25.99
C LEU A 426 -43.58 1.79 -25.70
N GLU A 427 -43.53 3.03 -26.16
CA GLU A 427 -44.75 3.85 -26.26
C GLU A 427 -45.64 3.17 -27.27
N GLY A 428 -46.79 2.68 -26.75
CA GLY A 428 -47.82 2.10 -27.58
C GLY A 428 -48.39 3.15 -28.52
N SER A 429 -48.32 2.90 -29.80
CA SER A 429 -49.12 3.57 -30.79
C SER A 429 -50.59 3.22 -30.56
N GLU A 430 -51.32 4.14 -29.97
CA GLU A 430 -52.79 4.17 -30.15
C GLU A 430 -53.06 4.79 -31.53
N SER A 431 -53.58 3.99 -32.42
CA SER A 431 -54.21 4.46 -33.65
C SER A 431 -55.65 4.00 -33.67
N ALA A 432 -56.51 4.98 -33.74
CA ALA A 432 -57.89 5.00 -34.32
C ALA A 432 -58.88 3.87 -33.98
#